data_40cb6a685ad1d4ea1d514d0e618d2720
#
_entry.id   40cb6a685ad1d4ea1d514d0e618d2720
#
_cell.length_a   1.000
_cell.length_b   1.000
_cell.length_c   1.000
_cell.angle_alpha   90.00
_cell.angle_beta   90.00
_cell.angle_gamma   90.00
#
_symmetry.space_group_name_H-M   'P 1'
#
loop_
_entity.id
_entity.type
_entity.pdbx_description
1 polymer ?
#
loop_
_entity_poly.entity_id
_entity_poly.type
_entity_poly.pdbx_seq_one_letter_code
_entity_poly.pdbx_strand_id
1 'polypeptide(L)'
;MAVRAGADGIGFVGIDPPTPRTLADDSIAKIIQEVTGNVSTVLLTASTSAEAISSQLKRKGSSDVQLSAEISEEELGKLANSEPGIRRIKVVHVEGQQSLQAIDRYSSMVDRFLLDSGNPNVARPVYGGTGRTHDWTVSAEFVRKSPIPVYLAGGLTPENVAKAISQVRPSGVDLCSGVRTADKLDPAKLLAFMSAIQALD
;
A
#
# COMPACT_ATOMS: atom_id res chain seq x y z
N MET A 1 -10.41 -6.94 13.31
CA MET A 1 -9.35 -6.68 14.33
C MET A 1 -8.59 -5.40 14.01
N ALA A 2 -7.94 -5.24 12.85
CA ALA A 2 -7.16 -4.04 12.52
C ALA A 2 -7.94 -2.73 12.71
N VAL A 3 -9.15 -2.63 12.18
CA VAL A 3 -10.02 -1.45 12.37
C VAL A 3 -10.28 -1.13 13.84
N ARG A 4 -10.53 -2.15 14.67
CA ARG A 4 -10.73 -1.97 16.13
C ARG A 4 -9.45 -1.54 16.86
N ALA A 5 -8.29 -1.80 16.27
CA ALA A 5 -7.00 -1.34 16.78
C ALA A 5 -6.64 0.08 16.31
N GLY A 6 -7.48 0.71 15.48
CA GLY A 6 -7.29 2.08 15.03
C GLY A 6 -6.68 2.20 13.61
N ALA A 7 -6.72 1.15 12.79
CA ALA A 7 -6.30 1.27 11.40
C ALA A 7 -7.29 2.09 10.57
N ASP A 8 -6.81 3.09 9.85
CA ASP A 8 -7.59 3.96 8.96
C ASP A 8 -7.85 3.33 7.58
N GLY A 9 -7.16 2.24 7.27
CA GLY A 9 -7.31 1.49 6.03
C GLY A 9 -6.97 0.02 6.18
N ILE A 10 -7.59 -0.83 5.35
CA ILE A 10 -7.29 -2.25 5.24
C ILE A 10 -7.10 -2.64 3.79
N GLY A 11 -5.99 -3.35 3.53
CA GLY A 11 -5.63 -3.83 2.20
C GLY A 11 -6.07 -5.27 1.95
N PHE A 12 -6.53 -5.53 0.73
CA PHE A 12 -6.94 -6.84 0.24
C PHE A 12 -6.10 -7.24 -0.96
N VAL A 13 -5.42 -8.37 -0.88
CA VAL A 13 -4.59 -8.88 -1.98
C VAL A 13 -5.47 -9.53 -3.01
N GLY A 14 -5.61 -8.88 -4.18
CA GLY A 14 -6.35 -9.37 -5.33
C GLY A 14 -5.45 -9.67 -6.54
N ILE A 15 -4.19 -10.08 -6.28
CA ILE A 15 -3.15 -10.27 -7.30
C ILE A 15 -3.36 -11.58 -8.05
N ASP A 16 -3.14 -11.54 -9.38
CA ASP A 16 -3.11 -12.69 -10.27
C ASP A 16 -1.73 -12.74 -10.95
N PRO A 17 -0.98 -13.86 -10.89
CA PRO A 17 -1.34 -15.13 -10.23
C PRO A 17 -1.44 -15.01 -8.70
N PRO A 18 -2.27 -15.87 -8.07
CA PRO A 18 -2.55 -15.75 -6.64
C PRO A 18 -1.31 -15.99 -5.79
N THR A 19 -1.23 -15.26 -4.69
CA THR A 19 -0.23 -15.43 -3.63
C THR A 19 -0.85 -16.15 -2.44
N PRO A 20 -0.09 -16.63 -1.45
CA PRO A 20 -0.63 -17.17 -0.22
C PRO A 20 -1.57 -16.24 0.55
N ARG A 21 -1.57 -14.94 0.21
CA ARG A 21 -2.39 -13.89 0.83
C ARG A 21 -3.59 -13.47 -0.01
N THR A 22 -3.72 -14.00 -1.24
CA THR A 22 -4.82 -13.68 -2.14
C THR A 22 -6.12 -14.23 -1.59
N LEU A 23 -7.12 -13.37 -1.50
CA LEU A 23 -8.48 -13.74 -1.11
C LEU A 23 -9.38 -13.85 -2.35
N ALA A 24 -10.38 -14.74 -2.28
CA ALA A 24 -11.42 -14.79 -3.29
C ALA A 24 -12.25 -13.50 -3.30
N ASP A 25 -12.70 -13.09 -4.48
CA ASP A 25 -13.44 -11.84 -4.70
C ASP A 25 -14.68 -11.72 -3.78
N ASP A 26 -15.47 -12.79 -3.65
CA ASP A 26 -16.64 -12.81 -2.77
C ASP A 26 -16.30 -12.64 -1.29
N SER A 27 -15.14 -13.14 -0.86
CA SER A 27 -14.66 -12.98 0.51
C SER A 27 -14.26 -11.52 0.76
N ILE A 28 -13.58 -10.89 -0.21
CA ILE A 28 -13.23 -9.47 -0.13
C ILE A 28 -14.49 -8.62 -0.06
N ALA A 29 -15.45 -8.83 -0.97
CA ALA A 29 -16.70 -8.09 -1.02
C ALA A 29 -17.49 -8.18 0.29
N LYS A 30 -17.58 -9.38 0.88
CA LYS A 30 -18.23 -9.59 2.18
C LYS A 30 -17.54 -8.82 3.31
N ILE A 31 -16.20 -8.88 3.38
CA ILE A 31 -15.45 -8.15 4.42
C ILE A 31 -15.66 -6.64 4.25
N ILE A 32 -15.62 -6.12 3.02
CA ILE A 32 -15.84 -4.70 2.76
C ILE A 32 -17.22 -4.24 3.24
N GLN A 33 -18.27 -5.03 3.04
CA GLN A 33 -19.62 -4.73 3.53
C GLN A 33 -19.70 -4.68 5.07
N GLU A 34 -18.84 -5.40 5.77
CA GLU A 34 -18.76 -5.40 7.23
C GLU A 34 -17.89 -4.27 7.79
N VAL A 35 -17.09 -3.59 6.93
CA VAL A 35 -16.26 -2.46 7.35
C VAL A 35 -17.16 -1.25 7.58
N THR A 36 -17.16 -0.74 8.79
CA THR A 36 -17.93 0.43 9.20
C THR A 36 -17.03 1.63 9.46
N GLY A 37 -17.58 2.83 9.36
CA GLY A 37 -16.85 4.08 9.58
C GLY A 37 -16.05 4.54 8.35
N ASN A 38 -15.17 5.51 8.56
CA ASN A 38 -14.35 6.12 7.50
C ASN A 38 -13.06 5.34 7.22
N VAL A 39 -13.14 4.00 7.18
CA VAL A 39 -11.98 3.14 6.93
C VAL A 39 -11.85 2.89 5.43
N SER A 40 -10.69 3.22 4.88
CA SER A 40 -10.35 2.94 3.48
C SER A 40 -10.27 1.43 3.23
N THR A 41 -10.84 0.97 2.13
CA THR A 41 -10.72 -0.41 1.67
C THR A 41 -9.88 -0.42 0.40
N VAL A 42 -8.69 -0.99 0.46
CA VAL A 42 -7.66 -0.87 -0.59
C VAL A 42 -7.51 -2.21 -1.32
N LEU A 43 -7.80 -2.23 -2.61
CA LEU A 43 -7.50 -3.38 -3.47
C LEU A 43 -6.03 -3.33 -3.91
N LEU A 44 -5.23 -4.32 -3.53
CA LEU A 44 -3.87 -4.51 -4.04
C LEU A 44 -3.92 -5.30 -5.34
N THR A 45 -3.40 -4.71 -6.44
CA THR A 45 -3.35 -5.36 -7.75
C THR A 45 -1.96 -5.22 -8.39
N ALA A 46 -1.58 -6.22 -9.17
CA ALA A 46 -0.43 -6.18 -10.07
C ALA A 46 -0.83 -6.06 -11.55
N SER A 47 -2.13 -5.86 -11.82
CA SER A 47 -2.60 -5.61 -13.19
C SER A 47 -2.08 -4.27 -13.70
N THR A 48 -1.75 -4.25 -14.99
CA THR A 48 -1.30 -3.04 -15.73
C THR A 48 -2.36 -2.53 -16.72
N SER A 49 -3.52 -3.18 -16.78
CA SER A 49 -4.65 -2.81 -17.65
C SER A 49 -5.75 -2.12 -16.86
N ALA A 50 -6.16 -0.94 -17.30
CA ALA A 50 -7.27 -0.19 -16.71
C ALA A 50 -8.57 -0.99 -16.68
N GLU A 51 -8.88 -1.70 -17.76
CA GLU A 51 -10.07 -2.55 -17.86
C GLU A 51 -10.07 -3.67 -16.81
N ALA A 52 -8.94 -4.37 -16.69
CA ALA A 52 -8.81 -5.45 -15.71
C ALA A 52 -8.89 -4.92 -14.27
N ILE A 53 -8.30 -3.76 -13.97
CA ILE A 53 -8.37 -3.11 -12.65
C ILE A 53 -9.82 -2.68 -12.37
N SER A 54 -10.48 -2.02 -13.31
CA SER A 54 -11.88 -1.59 -13.21
C SER A 54 -12.81 -2.79 -12.93
N SER A 55 -12.61 -3.88 -13.67
CA SER A 55 -13.37 -5.13 -13.45
C SER A 55 -13.17 -5.70 -12.04
N GLN A 56 -11.93 -5.67 -11.51
CA GLN A 56 -11.64 -6.10 -10.14
C GLN A 56 -12.33 -5.20 -9.10
N LEU A 57 -12.26 -3.87 -9.29
CA LEU A 57 -12.87 -2.90 -8.39
C LEU A 57 -14.39 -3.08 -8.30
N LYS A 58 -15.06 -3.25 -9.45
CA LYS A 58 -16.52 -3.47 -9.52
C LYS A 58 -16.96 -4.75 -8.81
N ARG A 59 -16.18 -5.83 -8.92
CA ARG A 59 -16.51 -7.09 -8.23
C ARG A 59 -16.29 -7.00 -6.71
N LYS A 60 -15.33 -6.22 -6.25
CA LYS A 60 -14.91 -6.19 -4.84
C LYS A 60 -15.49 -5.03 -4.06
N GLY A 61 -15.75 -3.88 -4.70
CA GLY A 61 -16.32 -2.69 -4.06
C GLY A 61 -15.35 -1.89 -3.20
N SER A 62 -14.02 -2.00 -3.46
CA SER A 62 -13.00 -1.24 -2.72
C SER A 62 -13.06 0.26 -3.04
N SER A 63 -12.74 1.11 -2.06
CA SER A 63 -12.69 2.58 -2.19
C SER A 63 -11.39 3.09 -2.80
N ASP A 64 -10.34 2.29 -2.74
CA ASP A 64 -9.00 2.64 -3.20
C ASP A 64 -8.38 1.47 -3.97
N VAL A 65 -7.43 1.78 -4.86
CA VAL A 65 -6.60 0.77 -5.53
C VAL A 65 -5.12 1.05 -5.34
N GLN A 66 -4.37 0.03 -4.96
CA GLN A 66 -2.92 0.04 -4.87
C GLN A 66 -2.32 -0.63 -6.09
N LEU A 67 -1.63 0.17 -6.90
CA LEU A 67 -1.01 -0.21 -8.16
C LEU A 67 0.43 -0.66 -7.89
N SER A 68 0.62 -1.97 -7.73
CA SER A 68 1.90 -2.55 -7.31
C SER A 68 2.86 -2.79 -8.47
N ALA A 69 2.36 -2.99 -9.69
CA ALA A 69 3.16 -3.11 -10.89
C ALA A 69 3.41 -1.76 -11.58
N GLU A 70 4.34 -1.76 -12.53
CA GLU A 70 4.54 -0.62 -13.40
C GLU A 70 3.36 -0.51 -14.37
N ILE A 71 2.73 0.66 -14.40
CA ILE A 71 1.57 0.95 -15.24
C ILE A 71 1.87 2.17 -16.12
N SER A 72 1.43 2.14 -17.38
CA SER A 72 1.64 3.27 -18.28
C SER A 72 0.73 4.45 -17.93
N GLU A 73 1.16 5.65 -18.31
CA GLU A 73 0.37 6.88 -18.14
C GLU A 73 -0.96 6.82 -18.89
N GLU A 74 -0.97 6.17 -20.07
CA GLU A 74 -2.18 5.94 -20.85
C GLU A 74 -3.21 5.09 -20.08
N GLU A 75 -2.77 3.97 -19.49
CA GLU A 75 -3.65 3.11 -18.71
C GLU A 75 -4.11 3.79 -17.40
N LEU A 76 -3.25 4.60 -16.77
CA LEU A 76 -3.68 5.43 -15.63
C LEU A 76 -4.75 6.44 -16.03
N GLY A 77 -4.60 7.09 -17.17
CA GLY A 77 -5.62 8.02 -17.71
C GLY A 77 -6.95 7.31 -18.00
N LYS A 78 -6.92 6.11 -18.60
CA LYS A 78 -8.12 5.29 -18.81
C LYS A 78 -8.79 4.91 -17.49
N LEU A 79 -8.00 4.49 -16.49
CA LEU A 79 -8.51 4.14 -15.17
C LEU A 79 -9.15 5.34 -14.46
N ALA A 80 -8.52 6.51 -14.54
CA ALA A 80 -9.06 7.74 -13.97
C ALA A 80 -10.42 8.12 -14.56
N ASN A 81 -10.58 7.94 -15.87
CA ASN A 81 -11.82 8.22 -16.57
C ASN A 81 -12.91 7.18 -16.29
N SER A 82 -12.56 5.89 -16.19
CA SER A 82 -13.55 4.82 -15.96
C SER A 82 -13.97 4.69 -14.50
N GLU A 83 -13.10 5.08 -13.56
CA GLU A 83 -13.32 4.96 -12.12
C GLU A 83 -12.95 6.27 -11.39
N PRO A 84 -13.65 7.39 -11.64
CA PRO A 84 -13.27 8.71 -11.12
C PRO A 84 -13.38 8.84 -9.60
N GLY A 85 -14.20 7.99 -8.96
CA GLY A 85 -14.39 7.97 -7.50
C GLY A 85 -13.34 7.12 -6.74
N ILE A 86 -12.48 6.39 -7.45
CA ILE A 86 -11.49 5.51 -6.84
C ILE A 86 -10.17 6.24 -6.64
N ARG A 87 -9.65 6.22 -5.40
CA ARG A 87 -8.32 6.76 -5.11
C ARG A 87 -7.23 5.77 -5.55
N ARG A 88 -6.24 6.29 -6.26
CA ARG A 88 -5.12 5.52 -6.84
C ARG A 88 -3.88 5.73 -6.00
N ILE A 89 -3.31 4.64 -5.51
CA ILE A 89 -2.07 4.60 -4.73
C ILE A 89 -1.00 3.94 -5.58
N LYS A 90 0.01 4.69 -6.03
CA LYS A 90 1.12 4.13 -6.79
C LYS A 90 2.21 3.62 -5.85
N VAL A 91 2.53 2.34 -5.95
CA VAL A 91 3.68 1.77 -5.24
C VAL A 91 4.96 2.17 -5.96
N VAL A 92 5.92 2.66 -5.19
CA VAL A 92 7.29 2.96 -5.63
C VAL A 92 8.23 2.06 -4.82
N HIS A 93 8.88 1.14 -5.50
CA HIS A 93 9.91 0.30 -4.89
C HIS A 93 11.20 1.11 -4.78
N VAL A 94 11.65 1.35 -3.55
CA VAL A 94 12.80 2.21 -3.30
C VAL A 94 14.08 1.42 -3.47
N GLU A 95 14.73 1.61 -4.62
CA GLU A 95 16.01 0.99 -4.99
C GLU A 95 17.19 1.97 -4.96
N GLY A 96 16.93 3.25 -4.64
CA GLY A 96 17.91 4.32 -4.59
C GLY A 96 17.36 5.64 -5.12
N GLN A 97 18.24 6.61 -5.42
CA GLN A 97 17.87 7.97 -5.85
C GLN A 97 17.01 8.01 -7.12
N GLN A 98 17.15 7.03 -8.02
CA GLN A 98 16.32 6.93 -9.24
C GLN A 98 14.83 6.80 -8.92
N SER A 99 14.47 6.31 -7.75
CA SER A 99 13.07 6.19 -7.33
C SER A 99 12.35 7.54 -7.26
N LEU A 100 13.09 8.64 -7.10
CA LEU A 100 12.53 10.01 -7.10
C LEU A 100 11.89 10.41 -8.43
N GLN A 101 12.28 9.79 -9.54
CA GLN A 101 11.69 10.05 -10.87
C GLN A 101 10.18 9.72 -10.91
N ALA A 102 9.71 8.85 -10.03
CA ALA A 102 8.29 8.52 -9.92
C ALA A 102 7.43 9.73 -9.54
N ILE A 103 7.99 10.73 -8.86
CA ILE A 103 7.30 11.96 -8.48
C ILE A 103 6.84 12.70 -9.74
N ASP A 104 7.78 13.02 -10.63
CA ASP A 104 7.50 13.78 -11.85
C ASP A 104 6.55 13.00 -12.78
N ARG A 105 6.74 11.67 -12.84
CA ARG A 105 5.99 10.80 -13.73
C ARG A 105 4.54 10.61 -13.29
N TYR A 106 4.25 10.48 -12.00
CA TYR A 106 2.95 9.98 -11.54
C TYR A 106 2.15 10.94 -10.66
N SER A 107 2.76 11.97 -10.07
CA SER A 107 2.08 12.79 -9.06
C SER A 107 0.82 13.51 -9.54
N SER A 108 0.70 13.80 -10.84
CA SER A 108 -0.51 14.40 -11.43
C SER A 108 -1.61 13.38 -11.75
N MET A 109 -1.34 12.08 -11.66
CA MET A 109 -2.22 11.00 -12.12
C MET A 109 -2.70 10.09 -11.00
N VAL A 110 -2.10 10.20 -9.81
CA VAL A 110 -2.42 9.36 -8.66
C VAL A 110 -2.67 10.22 -7.43
N ASP A 111 -3.37 9.66 -6.45
CA ASP A 111 -3.78 10.42 -5.26
C ASP A 111 -2.75 10.30 -4.13
N ARG A 112 -1.93 9.24 -4.15
CA ARG A 112 -0.91 8.96 -3.13
C ARG A 112 0.23 8.11 -3.69
N PHE A 113 1.39 8.21 -3.06
CA PHE A 113 2.47 7.24 -3.20
C PHE A 113 2.53 6.29 -2.01
N LEU A 114 2.99 5.06 -2.24
CA LEU A 114 3.39 4.11 -1.22
C LEU A 114 4.84 3.68 -1.49
N LEU A 115 5.75 4.01 -0.59
CA LEU A 115 7.15 3.59 -0.67
C LEU A 115 7.31 2.21 -0.03
N ASP A 116 7.80 1.24 -0.79
CA ASP A 116 7.98 -0.14 -0.32
C ASP A 116 9.37 -0.69 -0.69
N SER A 117 9.78 -1.72 0.02
CA SER A 117 11.05 -2.45 -0.16
C SER A 117 10.96 -3.62 -1.15
N GLY A 118 9.87 -3.76 -1.88
CA GLY A 118 9.71 -4.80 -2.90
C GLY A 118 10.74 -4.67 -4.03
N ASN A 119 10.97 -5.76 -4.74
CA ASN A 119 11.72 -5.75 -5.99
C ASN A 119 10.92 -6.44 -7.09
N PRO A 120 10.23 -5.67 -7.94
CA PRO A 120 9.44 -6.21 -9.05
C PRO A 120 10.31 -6.70 -10.22
N ASN A 121 11.60 -6.30 -10.26
CA ASN A 121 12.50 -6.53 -11.40
C ASN A 121 13.28 -7.85 -11.34
N VAL A 122 12.97 -8.73 -10.35
CA VAL A 122 13.57 -10.06 -10.26
C VAL A 122 12.71 -11.11 -11.00
N ALA A 123 13.31 -12.25 -11.34
CA ALA A 123 12.64 -13.36 -12.05
C ALA A 123 11.34 -13.85 -11.36
N ARG A 124 11.19 -13.59 -10.06
CA ARG A 124 9.93 -13.74 -9.32
C ARG A 124 9.63 -12.40 -8.63
N PRO A 125 8.78 -11.55 -9.23
CA PRO A 125 8.44 -10.25 -8.67
C PRO A 125 7.96 -10.34 -7.23
N VAL A 126 8.53 -9.52 -6.35
CA VAL A 126 8.15 -9.44 -4.93
C VAL A 126 7.45 -8.09 -4.72
N TYR A 127 6.13 -8.11 -4.70
CA TYR A 127 5.29 -6.94 -4.46
C TYR A 127 5.07 -6.74 -2.94
N GLY A 128 6.14 -6.31 -2.23
CA GLY A 128 6.10 -6.08 -0.80
C GLY A 128 6.19 -7.36 0.06
N GLY A 129 6.10 -7.19 1.38
CA GLY A 129 6.12 -8.29 2.35
C GLY A 129 7.49 -8.96 2.53
N THR A 130 8.57 -8.35 2.08
CA THR A 130 9.95 -8.87 2.19
C THR A 130 10.46 -8.93 3.63
N GLY A 131 9.83 -8.18 4.54
CA GLY A 131 10.31 -8.02 5.92
C GLY A 131 11.59 -7.19 6.03
N ARG A 132 12.10 -6.64 4.92
CA ARG A 132 13.31 -5.79 4.90
C ARG A 132 12.94 -4.33 4.80
N THR A 133 13.70 -3.47 5.45
CA THR A 133 13.63 -2.01 5.26
C THR A 133 14.49 -1.62 4.06
N HIS A 134 14.10 -0.55 3.39
CA HIS A 134 14.90 0.12 2.36
C HIS A 134 15.61 1.36 2.95
N ASP A 135 16.31 2.12 2.11
CA ASP A 135 17.00 3.34 2.56
C ASP A 135 15.99 4.46 2.88
N TRP A 136 15.76 4.71 4.15
CA TRP A 136 14.86 5.76 4.63
C TRP A 136 15.36 7.18 4.35
N THR A 137 16.63 7.37 4.01
CA THR A 137 17.15 8.67 3.58
C THR A 137 16.54 9.07 2.23
N VAL A 138 16.47 8.12 1.29
CA VAL A 138 15.80 8.30 0.00
C VAL A 138 14.30 8.53 0.20
N SER A 139 13.67 7.79 1.10
CA SER A 139 12.25 7.95 1.40
C SER A 139 11.93 9.31 2.02
N ALA A 140 12.77 9.82 2.92
CA ALA A 140 12.62 11.16 3.49
C ALA A 140 12.74 12.25 2.41
N GLU A 141 13.67 12.09 1.48
CA GLU A 141 13.81 12.99 0.34
C GLU A 141 12.58 12.92 -0.58
N PHE A 142 12.07 11.71 -0.84
CA PHE A 142 10.85 11.51 -1.62
C PHE A 142 9.64 12.23 -1.00
N VAL A 143 9.42 12.04 0.32
CA VAL A 143 8.34 12.72 1.06
C VAL A 143 8.46 14.23 0.96
N ARG A 144 9.67 14.77 1.16
CA ARG A 144 9.92 16.21 1.08
C ARG A 144 9.66 16.83 -0.29
N LYS A 145 9.89 16.07 -1.37
CA LYS A 145 9.72 16.53 -2.77
C LYS A 145 8.31 16.27 -3.32
N SER A 146 7.60 15.30 -2.78
CA SER A 146 6.29 14.91 -3.31
C SER A 146 5.25 16.01 -3.10
N PRO A 147 4.48 16.40 -4.13
CA PRO A 147 3.36 17.33 -4.00
C PRO A 147 2.08 16.66 -3.47
N ILE A 148 2.06 15.33 -3.34
CA ILE A 148 0.92 14.54 -2.87
C ILE A 148 1.33 13.67 -1.67
N PRO A 149 0.37 13.19 -0.85
CA PRO A 149 0.65 12.36 0.31
C PRO A 149 1.46 11.11 -0.02
N VAL A 150 2.40 10.77 0.86
CA VAL A 150 3.27 9.60 0.73
C VAL A 150 3.13 8.71 1.95
N TYR A 151 2.85 7.44 1.72
CA TYR A 151 2.85 6.41 2.75
C TYR A 151 4.17 5.65 2.74
N LEU A 152 4.60 5.19 3.90
CA LEU A 152 5.79 4.36 4.06
C LEU A 152 5.40 2.93 4.40
N ALA A 153 5.93 1.99 3.62
CA ALA A 153 5.85 0.56 3.87
C ALA A 153 7.25 -0.07 3.92
N GLY A 154 7.31 -1.38 3.85
CA GLY A 154 8.56 -2.13 3.76
C GLY A 154 9.23 -2.38 5.10
N GLY A 155 9.05 -3.60 5.64
CA GLY A 155 9.73 -4.08 6.83
C GLY A 155 9.42 -3.33 8.13
N LEU A 156 8.30 -2.63 8.20
CA LEU A 156 7.88 -1.94 9.42
C LEU A 156 7.44 -2.95 10.49
N THR A 157 7.90 -2.71 11.72
CA THR A 157 7.61 -3.52 12.91
C THR A 157 7.33 -2.62 14.11
N PRO A 158 6.76 -3.14 15.22
CA PRO A 158 6.59 -2.35 16.44
C PRO A 158 7.87 -1.68 16.94
N GLU A 159 9.03 -2.32 16.72
CA GLU A 159 10.34 -1.87 17.24
C GLU A 159 10.95 -0.74 16.39
N ASN A 160 10.55 -0.62 15.11
CA ASN A 160 11.19 0.34 14.21
C ASN A 160 10.26 1.45 13.69
N VAL A 161 8.94 1.33 13.84
CA VAL A 161 7.98 2.26 13.24
C VAL A 161 8.13 3.69 13.75
N ALA A 162 8.37 3.88 15.05
CA ALA A 162 8.59 5.21 15.62
C ALA A 162 9.81 5.91 15.01
N LYS A 163 10.92 5.18 14.84
CA LYS A 163 12.11 5.69 14.15
C LYS A 163 11.83 6.00 12.68
N ALA A 164 11.10 5.11 11.98
CA ALA A 164 10.73 5.31 10.59
C ALA A 164 9.91 6.59 10.39
N ILE A 165 8.88 6.81 11.23
CA ILE A 165 8.05 8.01 11.18
C ILE A 165 8.87 9.27 11.47
N SER A 166 9.70 9.26 12.52
CA SER A 166 10.53 10.41 12.88
C SER A 166 11.53 10.79 11.78
N GLN A 167 12.10 9.80 11.10
CA GLN A 167 13.12 10.02 10.06
C GLN A 167 12.48 10.42 8.72
N VAL A 168 11.42 9.74 8.30
CA VAL A 168 10.83 9.89 6.95
C VAL A 168 9.72 10.94 6.93
N ARG A 169 8.97 11.09 8.01
CA ARG A 169 7.80 11.98 8.16
C ARG A 169 6.74 11.72 7.07
N PRO A 170 6.35 10.45 6.87
CA PRO A 170 5.32 10.12 5.90
C PRO A 170 3.93 10.59 6.37
N SER A 171 2.97 10.67 5.43
CA SER A 171 1.57 10.96 5.74
C SER A 171 0.83 9.79 6.38
N GLY A 172 1.41 8.60 6.36
CA GLY A 172 0.89 7.38 6.95
C GLY A 172 1.87 6.23 6.77
N VAL A 173 1.59 5.11 7.45
CA VAL A 173 2.40 3.89 7.36
C VAL A 173 1.52 2.71 6.93
N ASP A 174 2.09 1.79 6.14
CA ASP A 174 1.47 0.54 5.74
C ASP A 174 2.33 -0.65 6.14
N LEU A 175 1.69 -1.71 6.59
CA LEU A 175 2.41 -2.90 7.06
C LEU A 175 1.60 -4.19 6.86
N CYS A 176 2.33 -5.27 6.75
CA CYS A 176 1.72 -6.60 6.68
C CYS A 176 2.50 -7.61 7.54
N SER A 177 3.75 -7.93 7.17
CA SER A 177 4.54 -8.99 7.80
C SER A 177 4.96 -8.69 9.24
N GLY A 178 5.22 -7.41 9.56
CA GLY A 178 5.71 -6.99 10.88
C GLY A 178 4.75 -7.25 12.05
N VAL A 179 3.47 -7.45 11.77
CA VAL A 179 2.43 -7.77 12.77
C VAL A 179 1.85 -9.17 12.59
N ARG A 180 2.62 -10.09 11.98
CA ARG A 180 2.21 -11.47 11.77
C ARG A 180 3.12 -12.45 12.52
N THR A 181 2.52 -13.58 12.90
CA THR A 181 3.23 -14.76 13.42
C THR A 181 2.65 -15.98 12.70
N ALA A 182 3.51 -16.82 12.09
CA ALA A 182 3.10 -17.95 11.27
C ALA A 182 2.03 -17.58 10.22
N ASP A 183 2.28 -16.50 9.46
CA ASP A 183 1.42 -15.90 8.43
C ASP A 183 0.02 -15.45 8.89
N LYS A 184 -0.26 -15.46 10.18
CA LYS A 184 -1.52 -14.95 10.75
C LYS A 184 -1.28 -13.61 11.44
N LEU A 185 -2.29 -12.75 11.40
CA LEU A 185 -2.27 -11.50 12.16
C LEU A 185 -2.10 -11.81 13.65
N ASP A 186 -1.09 -11.20 14.27
CA ASP A 186 -0.77 -11.34 15.67
C ASP A 186 -1.32 -10.13 16.44
N PRO A 187 -2.31 -10.34 17.32
CA PRO A 187 -2.95 -9.24 18.04
C PRO A 187 -1.98 -8.47 18.94
N ALA A 188 -1.02 -9.13 19.57
CA ALA A 188 -0.07 -8.48 20.46
C ALA A 188 0.89 -7.57 19.69
N LYS A 189 1.41 -8.05 18.54
CA LYS A 189 2.25 -7.25 17.65
C LYS A 189 1.49 -6.08 17.06
N LEU A 190 0.22 -6.29 16.66
CA LEU A 190 -0.61 -5.20 16.13
C LEU A 190 -0.82 -4.10 17.18
N LEU A 191 -1.18 -4.46 18.41
CA LEU A 191 -1.37 -3.49 19.50
C LEU A 191 -0.06 -2.77 19.83
N ALA A 192 1.05 -3.49 19.90
CA ALA A 192 2.36 -2.88 20.13
C ALA A 192 2.75 -1.89 19.03
N PHE A 193 2.45 -2.22 17.76
CA PHE A 193 2.68 -1.32 16.64
C PHE A 193 1.85 -0.04 16.74
N MET A 194 0.56 -0.17 17.01
CA MET A 194 -0.34 0.99 17.16
C MET A 194 0.06 1.86 18.36
N SER A 195 0.45 1.25 19.47
CA SER A 195 0.95 1.97 20.65
C SER A 195 2.24 2.75 20.37
N ALA A 196 3.14 2.17 19.54
CA ALA A 196 4.38 2.84 19.16
C ALA A 196 4.14 4.08 18.29
N ILE A 197 3.07 4.09 17.49
CA ILE A 197 2.65 5.27 16.71
C ILE A 197 2.03 6.32 17.62
N GLN A 198 1.07 5.92 18.46
CA GLN A 198 0.35 6.82 19.36
C GLN A 198 1.27 7.54 20.38
N ALA A 199 2.42 6.96 20.69
CA ALA A 199 3.42 7.57 21.55
C ALA A 199 4.20 8.73 20.88
N LEU A 200 3.97 9.00 19.60
CA LEU A 200 4.60 10.10 18.84
C LEU A 200 3.75 11.38 18.82
N ASP A 201 2.46 11.27 19.19
CA ASP A 201 1.50 12.38 19.31
C ASP A 201 1.64 13.06 20.67
#